data_4b9288161064cf2e54335a27b27db273
#
_entry.id   4b9288161064cf2e54335a27b27db273
#
_cell.length_a   1.000
_cell.length_b   1.000
_cell.length_c   1.000
_cell.angle_alpha   90.00
_cell.angle_beta   90.00
_cell.angle_gamma   90.00
#
_symmetry.space_group_name_H-M   'P 1'
#
loop_
_entity.id
_entity.type
_entity.pdbx_description
1 polymer ?
#
loop_
_entity_poly.entity_id
_entity_poly.type
_entity_poly.pdbx_seq_one_letter_code
_entity_poly.pdbx_strand_id
1 'polypeptide(L)'
;MTEYERSRTMPALPEQVYDQVADLGRLEQWLPRELHVHAEEPPAVTVHEDRTDEDTRALLRSRKEQMRLEWGTRDDGSYTGWLQVAGIGSGASEVTVHLSFFDESHDPGGRAVEDALDRSLRRLEDEVRLRVDGSPG
;
A
#
# COMPACT_ATOMS: atom_id res chain seq x y z
N MET A 1 -17.95 2.24 11.19
CA MET A 1 -16.70 1.67 10.68
C MET A 1 -16.91 1.08 9.30
N THR A 2 -16.08 1.45 8.33
CA THR A 2 -16.16 0.91 6.97
C THR A 2 -14.84 0.26 6.61
N GLU A 3 -14.91 -0.92 6.02
CA GLU A 3 -13.73 -1.68 5.64
C GLU A 3 -13.75 -1.98 4.16
N TYR A 4 -12.57 -1.97 3.54
CA TYR A 4 -12.38 -2.29 2.13
C TYR A 4 -11.22 -3.26 1.98
N GLU A 5 -11.35 -4.21 1.07
CA GLU A 5 -10.29 -5.18 0.82
C GLU A 5 -10.25 -5.54 -0.66
N ARG A 6 -9.06 -5.57 -1.21
CA ARG A 6 -8.81 -5.98 -2.60
C ARG A 6 -7.55 -6.84 -2.67
N SER A 7 -7.53 -7.77 -3.59
CA SER A 7 -6.38 -8.65 -3.83
C SER A 7 -6.06 -8.68 -5.31
N ARG A 8 -4.77 -8.95 -5.62
CA ARG A 8 -4.32 -9.11 -6.98
C ARG A 8 -3.13 -10.05 -7.04
N THR A 9 -3.11 -10.93 -8.05
CA THR A 9 -1.99 -11.84 -8.29
C THR A 9 -0.83 -11.06 -8.95
N MET A 10 0.38 -11.33 -8.47
CA MET A 10 1.60 -10.71 -8.98
C MET A 10 2.50 -11.79 -9.59
N PRO A 11 3.13 -11.53 -10.76
CA PRO A 11 3.96 -12.51 -11.44
C PRO A 11 5.40 -12.54 -10.94
N ALA A 12 5.58 -12.69 -9.64
CA ALA A 12 6.90 -12.69 -9.00
C ALA A 12 6.86 -13.42 -7.67
N LEU A 13 8.05 -13.79 -7.18
CA LEU A 13 8.19 -14.41 -5.87
C LEU A 13 7.79 -13.44 -4.76
N PRO A 14 7.29 -13.95 -3.62
CA PRO A 14 6.85 -13.08 -2.52
C PRO A 14 7.92 -12.09 -2.07
N GLU A 15 9.17 -12.51 -1.98
CA GLU A 15 10.27 -11.64 -1.56
C GLU A 15 10.48 -10.47 -2.51
N GLN A 16 10.34 -10.72 -3.82
CA GLN A 16 10.48 -9.68 -4.84
C GLN A 16 9.35 -8.67 -4.75
N VAL A 17 8.13 -9.16 -4.56
CA VAL A 17 6.96 -8.29 -4.41
C VAL A 17 7.07 -7.48 -3.12
N TYR A 18 7.44 -8.11 -2.03
CA TYR A 18 7.59 -7.42 -0.75
C TYR A 18 8.66 -6.33 -0.81
N ASP A 19 9.79 -6.62 -1.44
CA ASP A 19 10.87 -5.62 -1.60
C ASP A 19 10.38 -4.39 -2.36
N GLN A 20 9.49 -4.57 -3.33
CA GLN A 20 8.90 -3.46 -4.08
C GLN A 20 7.96 -2.64 -3.20
N VAL A 21 7.07 -3.28 -2.44
CA VAL A 21 6.08 -2.55 -1.62
C VAL A 21 6.71 -1.90 -0.39
N ALA A 22 7.79 -2.47 0.14
CA ALA A 22 8.46 -1.95 1.32
C ALA A 22 9.47 -0.84 1.02
N ASP A 23 9.75 -0.57 -0.24
CA ASP A 23 10.69 0.47 -0.63
C ASP A 23 10.00 1.84 -0.54
N LEU A 24 10.29 2.57 0.54
CA LEU A 24 9.67 3.86 0.81
C LEU A 24 9.97 4.89 -0.26
N GLY A 25 11.12 4.81 -0.92
CA GLY A 25 11.48 5.72 -2.00
C GLY A 25 10.69 5.49 -3.27
N ARG A 26 9.93 4.40 -3.36
CA ARG A 26 9.16 4.04 -4.55
C ARG A 26 7.67 3.92 -4.30
N LEU A 27 7.18 4.33 -3.13
CA LEU A 27 5.76 4.26 -2.81
C LEU A 27 4.90 5.04 -3.81
N GLU A 28 5.37 6.20 -4.25
CA GLU A 28 4.61 7.03 -5.18
C GLU A 28 4.43 6.41 -6.56
N GLN A 29 5.23 5.39 -6.90
CA GLN A 29 5.10 4.70 -8.19
C GLN A 29 3.84 3.86 -8.26
N TRP A 30 3.31 3.39 -7.13
CA TRP A 30 2.13 2.52 -7.14
C TRP A 30 1.00 3.00 -6.23
N LEU A 31 1.24 3.85 -5.24
CA LEU A 31 0.17 4.42 -4.42
C LEU A 31 -0.78 5.28 -5.28
N PRO A 32 -2.01 5.52 -4.81
CA PRO A 32 -2.89 6.48 -5.48
C PRO A 32 -2.16 7.80 -5.72
N ARG A 33 -2.33 8.36 -6.92
CA ARG A 33 -1.56 9.53 -7.35
C ARG A 33 -1.75 10.76 -6.48
N GLU A 34 -2.88 10.87 -5.83
CA GLU A 34 -3.20 11.97 -4.93
C GLU A 34 -2.55 11.86 -3.56
N LEU A 35 -1.88 10.74 -3.26
CA LEU A 35 -1.22 10.53 -1.98
C LEU A 35 0.30 10.66 -2.14
N HIS A 36 0.90 11.45 -1.26
CA HIS A 36 2.36 11.65 -1.22
C HIS A 36 2.86 11.34 0.18
N VAL A 37 3.77 10.37 0.28
CA VAL A 37 4.30 9.93 1.57
C VAL A 37 5.70 10.49 1.78
N HIS A 38 5.88 11.20 2.88
CA HIS A 38 7.18 11.73 3.28
C HIS A 38 7.67 10.97 4.50
N ALA A 39 8.77 10.25 4.33
CA ALA A 39 9.37 9.51 5.43
C ALA A 39 10.00 10.46 6.44
N GLU A 40 9.76 10.16 7.71
CA GLU A 40 10.39 10.84 8.83
C GLU A 40 11.25 9.80 9.55
N GLU A 41 11.50 10.00 10.82
CA GLU A 41 12.21 8.99 11.61
C GLU A 41 11.29 7.76 11.76
N PRO A 42 11.71 6.60 11.21
CA PRO A 42 10.84 5.41 11.22
C PRO A 42 10.37 5.04 12.62
N PRO A 43 9.11 4.60 12.78
CA PRO A 43 8.11 4.30 11.75
C PRO A 43 7.23 5.48 11.32
N ALA A 44 7.59 6.71 11.69
CA ALA A 44 6.77 7.89 11.43
C ALA A 44 6.84 8.34 9.97
N VAL A 45 5.70 8.69 9.42
CA VAL A 45 5.58 9.26 8.08
C VAL A 45 4.54 10.37 8.10
N THR A 46 4.59 11.26 7.11
CA THR A 46 3.54 12.24 6.85
C THR A 46 2.95 11.95 5.49
N VAL A 47 1.63 11.87 5.41
CA VAL A 47 0.90 11.63 4.16
C VAL A 47 0.20 12.90 3.74
N HIS A 48 0.53 13.41 2.55
CA HIS A 48 -0.17 14.55 1.95
C HIS A 48 -1.21 14.04 0.97
N GLU A 49 -2.44 14.51 1.11
CA GLU A 49 -3.54 14.18 0.21
C GLU A 49 -3.89 15.39 -0.64
N ASP A 50 -3.72 15.28 -1.95
CA ASP A 50 -3.97 16.38 -2.88
C ASP A 50 -5.45 16.81 -2.89
N ARG A 51 -6.36 15.85 -2.74
CA ARG A 51 -7.80 16.12 -2.78
C ARG A 51 -8.24 17.11 -1.72
N THR A 52 -7.71 17.00 -0.52
CA THR A 52 -8.08 17.85 0.62
C THR A 52 -7.01 18.88 0.94
N ASP A 53 -5.83 18.77 0.31
CA ASP A 53 -4.64 19.59 0.61
C ASP A 53 -4.27 19.51 2.10
N GLU A 54 -4.42 18.32 2.67
CA GLU A 54 -4.14 18.09 4.10
C GLU A 54 -2.96 17.16 4.27
N ASP A 55 -2.20 17.40 5.35
CA ASP A 55 -1.14 16.50 5.78
C ASP A 55 -1.63 15.69 6.99
N THR A 56 -1.44 14.39 6.94
CA THR A 56 -1.83 13.50 8.03
C THR A 56 -0.58 12.80 8.57
N ARG A 57 -0.44 12.83 9.88
CA ARG A 57 0.65 12.13 10.56
C ARG A 57 0.25 10.66 10.72
N ALA A 58 1.14 9.77 10.28
CA ALA A 58 0.86 8.35 10.28
C ALA A 58 2.08 7.54 10.73
N LEU A 59 1.84 6.27 11.01
CA LEU A 59 2.88 5.29 11.26
C LEU A 59 2.83 4.26 10.14
N LEU A 60 4.00 3.90 9.61
CA LEU A 60 4.14 2.85 8.61
C LEU A 60 5.17 1.85 9.11
N ARG A 61 4.72 0.64 9.37
CA ARG A 61 5.57 -0.44 9.90
C ARG A 61 5.75 -1.53 8.87
N SER A 62 6.99 -1.90 8.64
CA SER A 62 7.36 -3.01 7.77
C SER A 62 7.68 -4.23 8.64
N ARG A 63 6.95 -5.32 8.39
CA ARG A 63 7.19 -6.60 9.07
C ARG A 63 7.69 -7.60 8.04
N LYS A 64 8.99 -7.54 7.76
CA LYS A 64 9.62 -8.32 6.70
C LYS A 64 9.40 -9.83 6.85
N GLU A 65 9.50 -10.35 8.06
CA GLU A 65 9.34 -11.79 8.30
C GLU A 65 7.96 -12.29 7.95
N GLN A 66 6.95 -11.41 8.07
CA GLN A 66 5.57 -11.73 7.75
C GLN A 66 5.18 -11.25 6.35
N MET A 67 6.09 -10.56 5.64
CA MET A 67 5.83 -9.92 4.35
C MET A 67 4.61 -9.03 4.39
N ARG A 68 4.56 -8.17 5.40
CA ARG A 68 3.40 -7.35 5.71
C ARG A 68 3.79 -5.91 5.99
N LEU A 69 3.03 -4.98 5.44
CA LEU A 69 3.07 -3.57 5.82
C LEU A 69 1.83 -3.24 6.62
N GLU A 70 1.99 -2.43 7.66
CA GLU A 70 0.88 -1.94 8.48
C GLU A 70 1.00 -0.44 8.64
N TRP A 71 -0.11 0.27 8.53
CA TRP A 71 -0.11 1.72 8.68
C TRP A 71 -1.37 2.21 9.35
N GLY A 72 -1.31 3.45 9.86
CA GLY A 72 -2.47 4.07 10.50
C GLY A 72 -2.17 5.50 10.92
N THR A 73 -3.22 6.25 11.20
CA THR A 73 -3.10 7.61 11.72
C THR A 73 -2.54 7.57 13.14
N ARG A 74 -1.67 8.55 13.49
CA ARG A 74 -1.02 8.59 14.79
C ARG A 74 -1.89 9.17 15.89
N ASP A 75 -2.66 10.19 15.55
CA ASP A 75 -3.26 11.06 16.57
C ASP A 75 -4.68 10.67 16.96
N ASP A 76 -5.49 10.20 16.03
CA ASP A 76 -6.91 9.97 16.30
C ASP A 76 -7.39 8.54 16.01
N GLY A 77 -6.55 7.69 15.44
CA GLY A 77 -6.93 6.31 15.12
C GLY A 77 -8.09 6.19 14.13
N SER A 78 -8.33 7.24 13.34
CA SER A 78 -9.48 7.27 12.42
C SER A 78 -9.34 6.33 11.23
N TYR A 79 -8.12 5.89 10.93
CA TYR A 79 -7.85 5.08 9.75
C TYR A 79 -6.68 4.14 9.98
N THR A 80 -6.84 2.89 9.56
CA THR A 80 -5.74 1.92 9.55
C THR A 80 -5.80 1.10 8.27
N GLY A 81 -4.69 0.45 7.95
CA GLY A 81 -4.63 -0.44 6.81
C GLY A 81 -3.47 -1.41 6.92
N TRP A 82 -3.51 -2.43 6.08
CA TRP A 82 -2.38 -3.35 5.94
C TRP A 82 -2.32 -3.89 4.53
N LEU A 83 -1.12 -4.31 4.13
CA LEU A 83 -0.86 -5.01 2.88
C LEU A 83 -0.13 -6.29 3.22
N GLN A 84 -0.60 -7.41 2.70
CA GLN A 84 -0.02 -8.74 2.92
C GLN A 84 0.41 -9.33 1.60
N VAL A 85 1.64 -9.86 1.55
CA VAL A 85 2.14 -10.62 0.40
C VAL A 85 2.18 -12.10 0.78
N ALA A 86 1.62 -12.95 -0.06
CA ALA A 86 1.59 -14.40 0.15
C ALA A 86 1.97 -15.13 -1.11
N GLY A 87 2.80 -16.16 -1.01
CA GLY A 87 3.14 -17.02 -2.14
C GLY A 87 1.96 -17.93 -2.50
N ILE A 88 1.66 -18.06 -3.79
CA ILE A 88 0.58 -18.93 -4.27
C ILE A 88 1.07 -20.01 -5.22
N GLY A 89 2.36 -20.29 -5.23
CA GLY A 89 3.00 -21.36 -6.01
C GLY A 89 3.84 -20.81 -7.16
N SER A 90 4.58 -21.66 -7.77
CA SER A 90 5.38 -21.47 -9.02
C SER A 90 5.79 -20.05 -9.42
N GLY A 91 6.41 -19.30 -8.51
CA GLY A 91 6.91 -17.96 -8.84
C GLY A 91 5.86 -16.86 -8.87
N ALA A 92 4.69 -17.10 -8.29
CA ALA A 92 3.62 -16.12 -8.21
C ALA A 92 3.28 -15.79 -6.75
N SER A 93 2.69 -14.62 -6.55
CA SER A 93 2.28 -14.14 -5.25
C SER A 93 0.91 -13.49 -5.32
N GLU A 94 0.25 -13.37 -4.17
CA GLU A 94 -0.98 -12.59 -4.05
C GLU A 94 -0.74 -11.45 -3.09
N VAL A 95 -1.12 -10.24 -3.50
CA VAL A 95 -1.09 -9.05 -2.64
C VAL A 95 -2.51 -8.73 -2.24
N THR A 96 -2.74 -8.62 -0.94
CA THR A 96 -4.04 -8.21 -0.39
C THR A 96 -3.84 -6.91 0.37
N VAL A 97 -4.70 -5.92 0.11
CA VAL A 97 -4.74 -4.65 0.83
C VAL A 97 -6.06 -4.54 1.56
N HIS A 98 -6.00 -4.20 2.83
CA HIS A 98 -7.17 -3.98 3.66
C HIS A 98 -7.13 -2.59 4.27
N LEU A 99 -8.23 -1.85 4.17
CA LEU A 99 -8.36 -0.51 4.74
C LEU A 99 -9.55 -0.46 5.69
N SER A 100 -9.37 0.20 6.84
CA SER A 100 -10.43 0.40 7.82
C SER A 100 -10.56 1.88 8.14
N PHE A 101 -11.75 2.43 7.92
CA PHE A 101 -12.08 3.80 8.26
C PHE A 101 -13.01 3.79 9.47
N PHE A 102 -12.53 4.29 10.60
CA PHE A 102 -13.29 4.34 11.84
C PHE A 102 -14.11 5.62 11.98
N ASP A 103 -13.78 6.63 11.15
CA ASP A 103 -14.47 7.92 11.09
C ASP A 103 -15.00 8.10 9.67
N GLU A 104 -16.32 8.12 9.52
CA GLU A 104 -16.97 8.25 8.22
C GLU A 104 -16.62 9.55 7.50
N SER A 105 -16.25 10.59 8.23
CA SER A 105 -15.87 11.86 7.61
C SER A 105 -14.58 11.77 6.80
N HIS A 106 -13.75 10.76 7.06
CA HIS A 106 -12.51 10.53 6.33
C HIS A 106 -12.65 9.48 5.23
N ASP A 107 -13.82 8.84 5.12
CA ASP A 107 -14.09 7.84 4.11
C ASP A 107 -14.53 8.53 2.80
N PRO A 108 -13.76 8.43 1.71
CA PRO A 108 -14.12 9.08 0.44
C PRO A 108 -15.27 8.40 -0.31
N GLY A 109 -15.79 7.28 0.22
CA GLY A 109 -16.88 6.54 -0.40
C GLY A 109 -16.42 5.24 -1.04
N GLY A 110 -17.29 4.22 -1.00
CA GLY A 110 -16.93 2.86 -1.37
C GLY A 110 -16.36 2.71 -2.77
N ARG A 111 -17.03 3.26 -3.78
CA ARG A 111 -16.58 3.14 -5.17
C ARG A 111 -15.23 3.83 -5.39
N ALA A 112 -15.05 5.01 -4.82
CA ALA A 112 -13.79 5.75 -4.96
C ALA A 112 -12.62 4.99 -4.35
N VAL A 113 -12.82 4.39 -3.17
CA VAL A 113 -11.79 3.59 -2.49
C VAL A 113 -11.48 2.33 -3.28
N GLU A 114 -12.50 1.60 -3.70
CA GLU A 114 -12.31 0.35 -4.45
C GLU A 114 -11.59 0.59 -5.77
N ASP A 115 -11.99 1.62 -6.51
CA ASP A 115 -11.32 1.99 -7.78
C ASP A 115 -9.88 2.41 -7.55
N ALA A 116 -9.61 3.16 -6.49
CA ALA A 116 -8.25 3.58 -6.15
C ALA A 116 -7.37 2.38 -5.79
N LEU A 117 -7.90 1.42 -5.02
CA LEU A 117 -7.18 0.20 -4.68
C LEU A 117 -6.88 -0.63 -5.93
N ASP A 118 -7.86 -0.81 -6.81
CA ASP A 118 -7.68 -1.59 -8.04
C ASP A 118 -6.62 -0.95 -8.94
N ARG A 119 -6.65 0.37 -9.10
CA ARG A 119 -5.65 1.08 -9.90
C ARG A 119 -4.26 0.99 -9.26
N SER A 120 -4.19 1.13 -7.95
CA SER A 120 -2.94 1.06 -7.21
C SER A 120 -2.30 -0.33 -7.33
N LEU A 121 -3.09 -1.39 -7.17
CA LEU A 121 -2.62 -2.76 -7.31
C LEU A 121 -2.18 -3.06 -8.75
N ARG A 122 -2.85 -2.50 -9.75
CA ARG A 122 -2.46 -2.65 -11.15
C ARG A 122 -1.11 -1.96 -11.41
N ARG A 123 -0.93 -0.76 -10.87
CA ARG A 123 0.35 -0.05 -10.98
C ARG A 123 1.46 -0.82 -10.27
N LEU A 124 1.17 -1.41 -9.12
CA LEU A 124 2.12 -2.23 -8.40
C LEU A 124 2.52 -3.46 -9.25
N GLU A 125 1.56 -4.12 -9.88
CA GLU A 125 1.86 -5.23 -10.77
C GLU A 125 2.79 -4.80 -11.90
N ASP A 126 2.53 -3.64 -12.51
CA ASP A 126 3.38 -3.10 -13.58
C ASP A 126 4.81 -2.87 -13.08
N GLU A 127 4.96 -2.31 -11.90
CA GLU A 127 6.30 -2.07 -11.30
C GLU A 127 7.01 -3.38 -10.98
N VAL A 128 6.27 -4.38 -10.49
CA VAL A 128 6.81 -5.71 -10.22
C VAL A 128 7.30 -6.37 -11.51
N ARG A 129 6.52 -6.26 -12.60
CA ARG A 129 6.92 -6.81 -13.91
C ARG A 129 8.18 -6.15 -14.42
N LEU A 130 8.29 -4.83 -14.30
CA LEU A 130 9.49 -4.10 -14.72
C LEU A 130 10.72 -4.54 -13.93
N ARG A 131 10.55 -4.74 -12.62
CA ARG A 131 11.64 -5.16 -11.75
C ARG A 131 12.15 -6.56 -12.09
N VAL A 132 11.25 -7.48 -12.37
CA VAL A 132 11.60 -8.87 -12.73
C VAL A 132 12.17 -8.95 -14.14
N ASP A 133 11.52 -8.30 -15.11
CA ASP A 133 11.93 -8.34 -16.52
C ASP A 133 13.20 -7.53 -16.77
N GLY A 134 13.40 -6.45 -16.02
CA GLY A 134 14.59 -5.60 -16.12
C GLY A 134 15.78 -6.10 -15.32
N SER A 135 15.63 -7.20 -14.59
CA SER A 135 16.71 -7.75 -13.78
C SER A 135 17.76 -8.37 -14.71
N PRO A 136 19.03 -7.91 -14.63
CA PRO A 136 20.08 -8.52 -15.46
C PRO A 136 20.25 -9.95 -15.04
N GLY A 137 19.97 -10.76 -15.90
CA GLY A 137 20.06 -12.14 -15.90
C GLY A 137 20.36 -13.15 -15.20
#